data_b9a669f6bab581321a9e035618b5fa14
#
_entry.id   b9a669f6bab581321a9e035618b5fa14
#
_cell.length_a   1.000
_cell.length_b   1.000
_cell.length_c   1.000
_cell.angle_alpha   90.00
_cell.angle_beta   90.00
_cell.angle_gamma   90.00
#
_symmetry.space_group_name_H-M   'P 1'
#
loop_
_entity.id
_entity.type
_entity.pdbx_description
1 polymer ?
#
loop_
_entity_poly.entity_id
_entity_poly.type
_entity_poly.pdbx_seq_one_letter_code
_entity_poly.pdbx_strand_id
1 'polypeptide(L)'
;MMPMNQKKEINIRIANMLPIPVSVADSTEEETWLEAADRVNNLWRKWALRFPDKSSEEVLAMVTLRFAQAFVIHNSAEEETLSALDDFENTVDSLLHGSMGGYFK
;
A
#
# COMPACT_ATOMS: atom_id res chain seq x y z
N MET A 1 10.28 30.69 -6.65
CA MET A 1 10.35 30.14 -6.20
C MET A 1 9.98 29.16 -6.02
N MET A 2 10.21 28.44 -6.09
CA MET A 2 9.71 27.52 -5.80
C MET A 2 9.88 27.03 -4.79
N PRO A 3 9.15 26.79 -4.37
CA PRO A 3 9.23 26.36 -3.06
C PRO A 3 9.93 25.08 -2.96
N MET A 4 10.79 25.00 -2.12
CA MET A 4 11.55 23.89 -1.97
C MET A 4 10.84 22.78 -1.39
N ASN A 5 9.87 23.03 -0.57
CA ASN A 5 9.17 21.96 0.07
C ASN A 5 8.00 21.50 -0.73
N GLN A 6 7.99 21.82 -1.98
CA GLN A 6 6.93 21.45 -2.81
C GLN A 6 6.93 19.97 -3.05
N LYS A 7 5.83 19.33 -2.88
CA LYS A 7 5.71 17.91 -3.10
C LYS A 7 5.40 17.62 -4.54
N LYS A 8 5.85 16.47 -4.97
CA LYS A 8 5.59 16.01 -6.30
C LYS A 8 4.51 14.95 -6.24
N GLU A 9 3.63 14.96 -7.21
CA GLU A 9 2.58 13.97 -7.27
C GLU A 9 2.91 12.93 -8.32
N ILE A 10 2.81 11.67 -7.96
CA ILE A 10 3.01 10.59 -8.91
C ILE A 10 1.75 9.76 -8.95
N ASN A 11 1.59 9.00 -10.01
CA ASN A 11 0.44 8.14 -10.16
C ASN A 11 0.89 6.69 -10.11
N ILE A 12 0.25 5.93 -9.25
CA ILE A 12 0.59 4.54 -9.06
C ILE A 12 -0.56 3.68 -9.52
N ARG A 13 -0.29 2.76 -10.42
CA ARG A 13 -1.33 1.87 -10.90
C ARG A 13 -1.16 0.50 -10.29
N ILE A 14 -2.21 0.00 -9.70
CA ILE A 14 -2.22 -1.29 -9.04
C ILE A 14 -3.23 -2.18 -9.76
N ALA A 15 -2.78 -3.39 -10.14
CA ALA A 15 -3.69 -4.41 -10.65
C ALA A 15 -4.50 -3.93 -11.85
N ASN A 16 -3.90 -3.11 -12.67
CA ASN A 16 -4.55 -2.59 -13.87
C ASN A 16 -5.79 -1.76 -13.57
N MET A 17 -5.87 -1.24 -12.37
CA MET A 17 -6.98 -0.40 -12.01
C MET A 17 -6.61 1.05 -12.23
N LEU A 18 -7.51 1.94 -11.84
CA LEU A 18 -7.27 3.36 -12.03
C LEU A 18 -6.03 3.80 -11.26
N PRO A 19 -5.28 4.74 -11.80
CA PRO A 19 -4.10 5.20 -11.08
C PRO A 19 -4.46 5.91 -9.79
N ILE A 20 -3.58 5.74 -8.82
CA ILE A 20 -3.74 6.35 -7.51
C ILE A 20 -2.73 7.47 -7.39
N PRO A 21 -3.19 8.70 -7.20
CA PRO A 21 -2.25 9.80 -7.03
C PRO A 21 -1.64 9.78 -5.64
N VAL A 22 -0.34 9.92 -5.59
CA VAL A 22 0.39 9.91 -4.32
C VAL A 22 1.34 11.08 -4.30
N SER A 23 1.32 11.84 -3.22
CA SER A 23 2.25 12.95 -3.06
C SER A 23 3.52 12.44 -2.40
N VAL A 24 4.65 12.77 -2.96
CA VAL A 24 5.92 12.34 -2.42
C VAL A 24 6.79 13.56 -2.15
N ALA A 25 7.56 13.47 -1.09
CA ALA A 25 8.37 14.60 -0.67
C ALA A 25 9.72 14.66 -1.39
N ASP A 26 10.28 13.50 -1.70
CA ASP A 26 11.58 13.47 -2.34
C ASP A 26 11.71 12.18 -3.13
N SER A 27 12.84 12.02 -3.78
CA SER A 27 13.03 10.87 -4.65
C SER A 27 13.14 9.56 -3.87
N THR A 28 13.60 9.62 -2.65
CA THR A 28 13.68 8.41 -1.84
C THR A 28 12.29 7.89 -1.54
N GLU A 29 11.41 8.79 -1.16
CA GLU A 29 10.04 8.38 -0.90
C GLU A 29 9.37 7.88 -2.16
N GLU A 30 9.63 8.55 -3.28
CA GLU A 30 9.08 8.10 -4.55
C GLU A 30 9.50 6.68 -4.86
N GLU A 31 10.78 6.37 -4.66
CA GLU A 31 11.28 5.04 -4.94
C GLU A 31 10.59 3.98 -4.09
N THR A 32 10.34 4.28 -2.83
CA THR A 32 9.69 3.31 -1.98
C THR A 32 8.26 3.03 -2.42
N TRP A 33 7.57 4.07 -2.87
CA TRP A 33 6.21 3.86 -3.38
C TRP A 33 6.21 3.02 -4.64
N LEU A 34 7.15 3.30 -5.53
CA LEU A 34 7.22 2.56 -6.78
C LEU A 34 7.61 1.10 -6.54
N GLU A 35 8.53 0.89 -5.62
CA GLU A 35 8.91 -0.48 -5.31
C GLU A 35 7.76 -1.23 -4.66
N ALA A 36 7.03 -0.56 -3.78
CA ALA A 36 5.88 -1.19 -3.14
C ALA A 36 4.83 -1.58 -4.18
N ALA A 37 4.56 -0.67 -5.11
CA ALA A 37 3.61 -0.97 -6.16
C ALA A 37 4.06 -2.15 -7.01
N ASP A 38 5.35 -2.21 -7.28
CA ASP A 38 5.91 -3.27 -8.08
C ASP A 38 5.71 -4.62 -7.40
N ARG A 39 5.92 -4.68 -6.11
CA ARG A 39 5.73 -5.93 -5.37
C ARG A 39 4.29 -6.36 -5.36
N VAL A 40 3.38 -5.42 -5.17
CA VAL A 40 1.97 -5.74 -5.19
C VAL A 40 1.56 -6.25 -6.56
N ASN A 41 1.99 -5.55 -7.61
CA ASN A 41 1.61 -5.94 -8.96
C ASN A 41 2.19 -7.28 -9.37
N ASN A 42 3.40 -7.58 -8.94
CA ASN A 42 4.00 -8.86 -9.26
C ASN A 42 3.24 -10.01 -8.62
N LEU A 43 2.89 -9.86 -7.36
CA LEU A 43 2.14 -10.90 -6.69
C LEU A 43 0.73 -11.01 -7.24
N TRP A 44 0.14 -9.86 -7.58
CA TRP A 44 -1.21 -9.86 -8.14
C TRP A 44 -1.24 -10.61 -9.47
N ARG A 45 -0.27 -10.36 -10.33
CA ARG A 45 -0.22 -11.05 -11.62
C ARG A 45 -0.06 -12.55 -11.42
N LYS A 46 0.80 -12.93 -10.49
CA LYS A 46 1.03 -14.35 -10.23
C LYS A 46 -0.25 -15.02 -9.74
N TRP A 47 -0.94 -14.38 -8.83
CA TRP A 47 -2.16 -14.98 -8.27
C TRP A 47 -3.33 -14.90 -9.22
N ALA A 48 -3.37 -13.86 -10.05
CA ALA A 48 -4.44 -13.78 -11.05
C ALA A 48 -4.37 -14.97 -11.99
N LEU A 49 -3.18 -15.39 -12.35
CA LEU A 49 -3.02 -16.57 -13.19
C LEU A 49 -3.38 -17.85 -12.45
N ARG A 50 -3.13 -17.86 -11.15
CA ARG A 50 -3.36 -19.04 -10.35
C ARG A 50 -4.83 -19.22 -10.00
N PHE A 51 -5.56 -18.14 -9.92
CA PHE A 51 -6.97 -18.16 -9.56
C PHE A 51 -7.79 -17.48 -10.64
N PRO A 52 -7.90 -18.10 -11.81
CA PRO A 52 -8.53 -17.42 -12.94
C PRO A 52 -10.03 -17.19 -12.77
N ASP A 53 -10.64 -17.87 -11.82
CA ASP A 53 -12.07 -17.67 -11.57
C ASP A 53 -12.36 -16.54 -10.60
N LYS A 54 -11.34 -15.86 -10.12
CA LYS A 54 -11.56 -14.75 -9.20
C LYS A 54 -11.40 -13.44 -9.95
N SER A 55 -12.14 -12.44 -9.49
CA SER A 55 -12.07 -11.13 -10.11
C SER A 55 -10.77 -10.44 -9.75
N SER A 56 -10.46 -9.39 -10.48
CA SER A 56 -9.28 -8.60 -10.21
C SER A 56 -9.30 -8.05 -8.79
N GLU A 57 -10.47 -7.61 -8.36
CA GLU A 57 -10.60 -7.06 -7.02
C GLU A 57 -10.40 -8.11 -5.95
N GLU A 58 -10.92 -9.31 -6.21
CA GLU A 58 -10.75 -10.39 -5.25
C GLU A 58 -9.29 -10.76 -5.09
N VAL A 59 -8.59 -10.86 -6.22
CA VAL A 59 -7.17 -11.18 -6.15
C VAL A 59 -6.41 -10.08 -5.45
N LEU A 60 -6.77 -8.83 -5.71
CA LEU A 60 -6.10 -7.73 -5.05
C LEU A 60 -6.32 -7.76 -3.53
N ALA A 61 -7.54 -8.12 -3.13
CA ALA A 61 -7.82 -8.26 -1.71
C ALA A 61 -6.94 -9.34 -1.07
N MET A 62 -6.76 -10.45 -1.79
CA MET A 62 -5.90 -11.52 -1.30
C MET A 62 -4.46 -11.06 -1.17
N VAL A 63 -3.99 -10.32 -2.16
CA VAL A 63 -2.63 -9.78 -2.12
C VAL A 63 -2.46 -8.83 -0.94
N THR A 64 -3.43 -7.97 -0.76
CA THR A 64 -3.39 -7.01 0.33
C THR A 64 -3.30 -7.72 1.67
N LEU A 65 -4.13 -8.72 1.84
CA LEU A 65 -4.14 -9.46 3.09
C LEU A 65 -2.82 -10.18 3.32
N ARG A 66 -2.24 -10.71 2.25
CA ARG A 66 -0.97 -11.42 2.38
C ARG A 66 0.14 -10.48 2.82
N PHE A 67 0.19 -9.29 2.24
CA PHE A 67 1.21 -8.34 2.63
C PHE A 67 1.00 -7.87 4.06
N ALA A 68 -0.25 -7.66 4.45
CA ALA A 68 -0.54 -7.28 5.83
C ALA A 68 -0.13 -8.37 6.80
N GLN A 69 -0.38 -9.62 6.42
CA GLN A 69 0.00 -10.74 7.25
C GLN A 69 1.52 -10.78 7.43
N ALA A 70 2.23 -10.60 6.32
CA ALA A 70 3.69 -10.60 6.38
C ALA A 70 4.20 -9.49 7.29
N PHE A 71 3.55 -8.34 7.21
CA PHE A 71 3.94 -7.22 8.04
C PHE A 71 3.73 -7.54 9.52
N VAL A 72 2.60 -8.13 9.84
CA VAL A 72 2.29 -8.48 11.22
C VAL A 72 3.28 -9.51 11.75
N ILE A 73 3.54 -10.53 10.95
CA ILE A 73 4.48 -11.57 11.37
C ILE A 73 5.85 -10.98 11.61
N HIS A 74 6.30 -10.16 10.67
CA HIS A 74 7.62 -9.58 10.78
C HIS A 74 7.73 -8.68 12.00
N ASN A 75 6.72 -7.87 12.22
CA ASN A 75 6.79 -6.89 13.30
C ASN A 75 6.54 -7.47 14.67
N SER A 76 5.87 -8.59 14.75
CA SER A 76 5.62 -9.16 16.05
C SER A 76 6.88 -9.83 16.62
N ALA A 77 7.90 -9.97 15.80
CA ALA A 77 9.14 -10.58 16.27
C ALA A 77 10.03 -9.60 16.99
N GLU A 78 9.80 -8.30 16.82
CA GLU A 78 10.67 -7.31 17.41
C GLU A 78 9.86 -6.23 18.06
N GLU A 79 10.21 -5.94 19.27
CA GLU A 79 9.46 -4.98 20.03
C GLU A 79 9.59 -3.58 19.49
N GLU A 80 10.77 -3.24 19.01
CA GLU A 80 10.97 -1.88 18.54
C GLU A 80 10.19 -1.59 17.28
N THR A 81 9.71 -2.61 16.61
CA THR A 81 8.89 -2.36 15.44
C THR A 81 7.45 -2.04 15.78
N LEU A 82 7.09 -2.14 17.06
CA LEU A 82 5.74 -1.79 17.45
C LEU A 82 5.46 -0.31 17.19
N SER A 83 6.47 0.51 17.34
CA SER A 83 6.33 1.92 17.03
C SER A 83 6.02 2.13 15.57
N ALA A 84 6.74 1.40 14.73
CA ALA A 84 6.51 1.49 13.29
C ALA A 84 5.12 0.97 12.94
N LEU A 85 4.67 -0.05 13.64
CA LEU A 85 3.35 -0.58 13.42
C LEU A 85 2.29 0.45 13.79
N ASP A 86 2.48 1.13 14.90
CA ASP A 86 1.56 2.19 15.29
C ASP A 86 1.50 3.27 14.24
N ASP A 87 2.65 3.68 13.73
CA ASP A 87 2.69 4.69 12.69
C ASP A 87 1.97 4.21 11.45
N PHE A 88 2.17 2.97 11.10
CA PHE A 88 1.52 2.39 9.93
C PHE A 88 0.01 2.39 10.11
N GLU A 89 -0.45 1.98 11.28
CA GLU A 89 -1.88 1.95 11.56
C GLU A 89 -2.47 3.34 11.51
N ASN A 90 -1.77 4.30 12.05
CA ASN A 90 -2.25 5.67 12.02
C ASN A 90 -2.34 6.19 10.60
N THR A 91 -1.37 5.86 9.78
CA THR A 91 -1.37 6.29 8.39
C THR A 91 -2.53 5.67 7.63
N VAL A 92 -2.72 4.37 7.82
CA VAL A 92 -3.80 3.67 7.14
C VAL A 92 -5.15 4.21 7.61
N ASP A 93 -5.27 4.44 8.91
CA ASP A 93 -6.51 4.95 9.45
C ASP A 93 -6.84 6.31 8.87
N SER A 94 -5.84 7.17 8.75
CA SER A 94 -6.05 8.48 8.15
C SER A 94 -6.52 8.37 6.71
N LEU A 95 -5.92 7.48 5.96
CA LEU A 95 -6.30 7.31 4.57
C LEU A 95 -7.71 6.77 4.41
N LEU A 96 -8.10 5.87 5.30
CA LEU A 96 -9.39 5.23 5.18
C LEU A 96 -10.49 5.93 5.91
N HIS A 97 -10.14 6.79 6.83
CA HIS A 97 -11.11 7.40 7.71
C HIS A 97 -12.23 8.10 6.98
N GLY A 98 -11.89 8.84 5.97
CA GLY A 98 -12.88 9.63 5.26
C GLY A 98 -13.78 8.79 4.39
N SER A 99 -13.36 7.60 4.00
CA SER A 99 -14.15 6.83 3.08
C SER A 99 -14.63 5.51 3.64
N MET A 100 -13.91 4.97 4.60
CA MET A 100 -14.28 3.68 5.12
C MET A 100 -14.21 3.64 6.63
N GLY A 101 -14.33 4.77 7.25
CA GLY A 101 -14.19 4.84 8.69
C GLY A 101 -15.12 3.93 9.43
N GLY A 102 -16.33 3.79 8.98
CA GLY A 102 -17.30 2.95 9.65
C GLY A 102 -17.12 1.47 9.36
N TYR A 103 -16.26 1.14 8.47
CA TYR A 103 -16.01 -0.19 8.02
C TYR A 103 -15.15 -0.98 8.98
N PHE A 104 -14.26 -0.29 9.66
CA PHE A 104 -13.33 -0.91 10.55
C PHE A 104 -13.68 -0.55 11.96
N LYS A 105 -14.63 -1.17 12.46
CA LYS A 105 -15.03 -0.82 13.78
C LYS A 105 -14.43 -1.72 14.79
#